data_317fc2036efc1af5811a42d54e6daec8
#
_entry.id   317fc2036efc1af5811a42d54e6daec8
#
_cell.length_a   1.000
_cell.length_b   1.000
_cell.length_c   1.000
_cell.angle_alpha   90.00
_cell.angle_beta   90.00
_cell.angle_gamma   90.00
#
_symmetry.space_group_name_H-M   'P 1'
#
loop_
_entity.id
_entity.type
_entity.pdbx_description
1 polymer ?
#
loop_
_entity_poly.entity_id
_entity_poly.type
_entity_poly.pdbx_seq_one_letter_code
_entity_poly.pdbx_strand_id
1 'polypeptide(L)'
;MADFLSQYSIQRWLEMCPQGYLEDTVYGHAEGGSEPPELLDNEVLLESSIATTVQLIAGERCALAASSGLVNLAPDFASKRFLATQTLDEARHVEIFTQRLFDLGVAKEDLESTVDRYANPNLVRFAEILLEKVSDGDFIAGVVGQNIVLEGMAFTVFELLEATSRDLNPKFAQTLSGTIADERRHVGFGENRIGSLISEHPEKRGEIERMQQEMSYYMLATFADVFSDSGESVEEGRRVANDLAAERGGDPGDAAWHGADLGSASVEEIEGVLADTVLGEFRSRLGRIGIEYQSPSVPA
;
A
#
# COMPACT_ATOMS: atom_id res chain seq x y z
N MET A 1 10.17 -13.87 28.28
CA MET A 1 9.11 -13.07 28.93
C MET A 1 7.82 -13.45 28.26
N ALA A 2 6.78 -13.83 28.99
CA ALA A 2 5.47 -14.00 28.36
C ALA A 2 5.10 -12.65 27.74
N ASP A 3 4.73 -12.65 26.48
CA ASP A 3 4.33 -11.44 25.78
C ASP A 3 3.08 -10.90 26.47
N PHE A 4 3.26 -9.84 27.26
CA PHE A 4 2.21 -9.20 28.03
C PHE A 4 1.03 -8.78 27.15
N LEU A 5 1.30 -8.46 25.88
CA LEU A 5 0.31 -7.98 24.92
C LEU A 5 -0.32 -9.12 24.09
N SER A 6 0.08 -10.38 24.28
CA SER A 6 -0.46 -11.50 23.48
C SER A 6 -1.98 -11.63 23.56
N GLN A 7 -2.57 -11.38 24.73
CA GLN A 7 -4.04 -11.38 24.91
C GLN A 7 -4.73 -10.11 24.40
N TYR A 8 -3.99 -9.07 24.03
CA TYR A 8 -4.46 -7.80 23.48
C TYR A 8 -3.98 -7.60 22.02
N SER A 9 -3.52 -8.68 21.36
CA SER A 9 -3.12 -8.61 19.97
C SER A 9 -4.26 -8.15 19.08
N ILE A 10 -3.93 -7.52 17.94
CA ILE A 10 -4.95 -7.12 16.94
C ILE A 10 -5.71 -8.35 16.42
N GLN A 11 -5.04 -9.50 16.26
CA GLN A 11 -5.67 -10.75 15.90
C GLN A 11 -6.77 -11.13 16.90
N ARG A 12 -6.44 -11.13 18.18
CA ARG A 12 -7.39 -11.44 19.25
C ARG A 12 -8.57 -10.45 19.28
N TRP A 13 -8.28 -9.17 19.02
CA TRP A 13 -9.32 -8.15 18.94
C TRP A 13 -10.27 -8.39 17.76
N LEU A 14 -9.72 -8.70 16.57
CA LEU A 14 -10.51 -9.04 15.38
C LEU A 14 -11.42 -10.26 15.61
N GLU A 15 -10.92 -11.31 16.28
CA GLU A 15 -11.68 -12.50 16.64
C GLU A 15 -12.86 -12.20 17.59
N MET A 16 -12.70 -11.22 18.47
CA MET A 16 -13.69 -10.86 19.49
C MET A 16 -14.68 -9.78 19.05
N CYS A 17 -14.37 -9.03 18.00
CA CYS A 17 -15.16 -7.89 17.55
C CYS A 17 -16.07 -8.33 16.39
N PRO A 18 -17.41 -8.28 16.54
CA PRO A 18 -18.32 -8.73 15.48
C PRO A 18 -18.12 -8.02 14.14
N GLN A 19 -17.73 -6.74 14.16
CA GLN A 19 -17.43 -5.99 12.95
C GLN A 19 -16.02 -6.26 12.42
N GLY A 20 -15.13 -6.74 13.28
CA GLY A 20 -13.75 -7.05 12.96
C GLY A 20 -13.51 -8.50 12.60
N TYR A 21 -14.50 -9.38 12.86
CA TYR A 21 -14.41 -10.78 12.49
C TYR A 21 -14.68 -10.95 11.01
N LEU A 22 -13.67 -11.35 10.29
CA LEU A 22 -13.65 -11.27 8.84
C LEU A 22 -13.35 -12.65 8.21
N GLU A 23 -13.62 -13.73 8.95
CA GLU A 23 -13.55 -15.09 8.39
C GLU A 23 -14.43 -15.16 7.14
N ASP A 24 -13.91 -15.76 6.10
CA ASP A 24 -14.55 -15.84 4.78
C ASP A 24 -14.86 -14.50 4.10
N THR A 25 -14.28 -13.41 4.58
CA THR A 25 -14.40 -12.09 3.95
C THR A 25 -13.12 -11.68 3.24
N VAL A 26 -13.23 -10.60 2.47
CA VAL A 26 -12.13 -9.99 1.71
C VAL A 26 -10.93 -9.57 2.59
N TYR A 27 -11.16 -9.34 3.88
CA TYR A 27 -10.18 -8.79 4.81
C TYR A 27 -9.46 -9.82 5.68
N GLY A 28 -9.93 -11.05 5.69
CA GLY A 28 -9.43 -12.09 6.59
C GLY A 28 -8.47 -13.06 5.90
N HIS A 29 -7.55 -13.62 6.67
CA HIS A 29 -6.91 -14.85 6.28
C HIS A 29 -7.90 -16.00 6.45
N ALA A 30 -8.10 -16.80 5.40
CA ALA A 30 -8.81 -18.06 5.57
C ALA A 30 -7.98 -18.97 6.50
N GLU A 31 -8.61 -19.54 7.51
CA GLU A 31 -7.94 -20.51 8.40
C GLU A 31 -7.35 -21.65 7.56
N GLY A 32 -6.05 -21.91 7.73
CA GLY A 32 -5.33 -22.92 6.96
C GLY A 32 -5.01 -22.54 5.50
N GLY A 33 -5.26 -21.29 5.08
CA GLY A 33 -4.82 -20.80 3.78
C GLY A 33 -3.29 -20.63 3.75
N SER A 34 -2.60 -21.42 2.92
CA SER A 34 -1.17 -21.25 2.65
C SER A 34 -0.96 -20.46 1.36
N GLU A 35 0.23 -19.92 1.19
CA GLU A 35 0.70 -19.44 -0.12
C GLU A 35 0.79 -20.60 -1.09
N PRO A 36 0.58 -20.39 -2.41
CA PRO A 36 0.56 -21.47 -3.38
C PRO A 36 1.92 -22.16 -3.51
N PRO A 37 1.95 -23.51 -3.71
CA PRO A 37 3.21 -24.24 -3.89
C PRO A 37 4.06 -23.70 -5.04
N GLU A 38 3.43 -23.27 -6.14
CA GLU A 38 4.09 -22.71 -7.32
C GLU A 38 4.90 -21.45 -7.00
N LEU A 39 4.51 -20.74 -5.95
CA LEU A 39 5.25 -19.58 -5.43
C LEU A 39 6.33 -20.02 -4.43
N LEU A 40 5.97 -20.92 -3.49
CA LEU A 40 6.88 -21.32 -2.40
C LEU A 40 8.06 -22.18 -2.92
N ASP A 41 7.84 -22.98 -3.95
CA ASP A 41 8.87 -23.84 -4.55
C ASP A 41 9.70 -23.12 -5.64
N ASN A 42 9.40 -21.85 -5.92
CA ASN A 42 10.09 -21.04 -6.91
C ASN A 42 10.90 -19.93 -6.22
N GLU A 43 12.21 -20.05 -6.22
CA GLU A 43 13.12 -19.15 -5.52
C GLU A 43 12.96 -17.67 -5.95
N VAL A 44 12.79 -17.41 -7.26
CA VAL A 44 12.62 -16.05 -7.82
C VAL A 44 11.31 -15.43 -7.33
N LEU A 45 10.21 -16.18 -7.40
CA LEU A 45 8.89 -15.70 -6.96
C LEU A 45 8.81 -15.54 -5.45
N LEU A 46 9.42 -16.45 -4.69
CA LEU A 46 9.46 -16.39 -3.24
C LEU A 46 10.22 -15.16 -2.75
N GLU A 47 11.44 -14.94 -3.26
CA GLU A 47 12.27 -13.77 -2.90
C GLU A 47 11.57 -12.45 -3.25
N SER A 48 10.99 -12.36 -4.46
CA SER A 48 10.23 -11.19 -4.89
C SER A 48 8.97 -10.96 -4.03
N SER A 49 8.28 -12.04 -3.64
CA SER A 49 7.10 -11.96 -2.77
C SER A 49 7.45 -11.49 -1.36
N ILE A 50 8.58 -11.94 -0.82
CA ILE A 50 9.10 -11.45 0.47
C ILE A 50 9.43 -9.97 0.35
N ALA A 51 10.20 -9.57 -0.66
CA ALA A 51 10.59 -8.17 -0.86
C ALA A 51 9.36 -7.25 -1.03
N THR A 52 8.39 -7.64 -1.87
CA THR A 52 7.13 -6.90 -2.06
C THR A 52 6.35 -6.80 -0.76
N THR A 53 6.19 -7.90 -0.02
CA THR A 53 5.46 -7.91 1.26
C THR A 53 6.12 -6.99 2.29
N VAL A 54 7.45 -6.91 2.31
CA VAL A 54 8.17 -5.96 3.17
C VAL A 54 7.87 -4.51 2.80
N GLN A 55 7.78 -4.15 1.49
CA GLN A 55 7.39 -2.78 1.12
C GLN A 55 5.98 -2.46 1.64
N LEU A 56 5.03 -3.40 1.51
CA LEU A 56 3.69 -3.23 2.07
C LEU A 56 3.75 -3.01 3.58
N ILE A 57 4.44 -3.87 4.34
CA ILE A 57 4.61 -3.72 5.80
C ILE A 57 5.23 -2.37 6.16
N ALA A 58 6.27 -1.93 5.45
CA ALA A 58 6.93 -0.65 5.72
C ALA A 58 5.99 0.54 5.47
N GLY A 59 5.22 0.51 4.38
CA GLY A 59 4.19 1.50 4.07
C GLY A 59 3.10 1.55 5.13
N GLU A 60 2.52 0.40 5.48
CA GLU A 60 1.44 0.30 6.47
C GLU A 60 1.89 0.67 7.90
N ARG A 61 3.12 0.33 8.29
CA ARG A 61 3.70 0.79 9.57
C ARG A 61 3.83 2.32 9.61
N CYS A 62 4.24 2.93 8.50
CA CYS A 62 4.26 4.38 8.36
C CYS A 62 2.84 4.97 8.46
N ALA A 63 1.89 4.42 7.72
CA ALA A 63 0.49 4.85 7.71
C ALA A 63 -0.16 4.72 9.10
N LEU A 64 0.07 3.61 9.81
CA LEU A 64 -0.39 3.39 11.18
C LEU A 64 0.18 4.45 12.14
N ALA A 65 1.48 4.71 12.07
CA ALA A 65 2.12 5.71 12.93
C ALA A 65 1.61 7.13 12.64
N ALA A 66 1.47 7.49 11.36
CA ALA A 66 0.97 8.80 10.95
C ALA A 66 -0.50 8.99 11.33
N SER A 67 -1.40 8.05 10.97
CA SER A 67 -2.83 8.14 11.29
C SER A 67 -3.08 8.24 12.79
N SER A 68 -2.39 7.43 13.60
CA SER A 68 -2.51 7.48 15.07
C SER A 68 -2.09 8.82 15.67
N GLY A 69 -1.02 9.43 15.15
CA GLY A 69 -0.59 10.78 15.53
C GLY A 69 -1.62 11.84 15.13
N LEU A 70 -2.15 11.74 13.92
CA LEU A 70 -3.14 12.68 13.37
C LEU A 70 -4.48 12.67 14.13
N VAL A 71 -4.86 11.58 14.81
CA VAL A 71 -6.05 11.54 15.67
C VAL A 71 -6.02 12.66 16.72
N ASN A 72 -4.87 12.94 17.31
CA ASN A 72 -4.75 13.98 18.33
C ASN A 72 -4.61 15.38 17.75
N LEU A 73 -4.16 15.49 16.51
CA LEU A 73 -3.99 16.76 15.80
C LEU A 73 -5.25 17.21 15.06
N ALA A 74 -6.24 16.32 14.92
CA ALA A 74 -7.45 16.60 14.16
C ALA A 74 -8.17 17.86 14.66
N PRO A 75 -8.47 18.83 13.77
CA PRO A 75 -9.03 20.13 14.15
C PRO A 75 -10.51 20.06 14.56
N ASP A 76 -11.19 18.98 14.21
CA ASP A 76 -12.60 18.78 14.50
C ASP A 76 -12.92 17.33 14.84
N PHE A 77 -14.09 17.11 15.43
CA PHE A 77 -14.50 15.78 15.90
C PHE A 77 -14.79 14.79 14.77
N ALA A 78 -15.22 15.27 13.60
CA ALA A 78 -15.48 14.42 12.44
C ALA A 78 -14.17 13.85 11.88
N SER A 79 -13.16 14.71 11.67
CA SER A 79 -11.80 14.29 11.28
C SER A 79 -11.18 13.34 12.31
N LYS A 80 -11.34 13.65 13.61
CA LYS A 80 -10.84 12.78 14.68
C LYS A 80 -11.43 11.37 14.64
N ARG A 81 -12.74 11.26 14.43
CA ARG A 81 -13.41 9.97 14.34
C ARG A 81 -12.97 9.18 13.11
N PHE A 82 -12.86 9.86 11.97
CA PHE A 82 -12.40 9.23 10.74
C PHE A 82 -10.98 8.67 10.91
N LEU A 83 -10.04 9.49 11.37
CA LEU A 83 -8.64 9.08 11.59
C LEU A 83 -8.51 7.94 12.61
N ALA A 84 -9.38 7.87 13.61
CA ALA A 84 -9.42 6.74 14.53
C ALA A 84 -9.84 5.43 13.83
N THR A 85 -10.77 5.47 12.86
CA THR A 85 -11.11 4.29 12.05
C THR A 85 -10.01 3.94 11.07
N GLN A 86 -9.38 4.92 10.43
CA GLN A 86 -8.22 4.71 9.58
C GLN A 86 -7.08 4.05 10.36
N THR A 87 -6.74 4.55 11.55
CA THR A 87 -5.72 3.91 12.41
C THR A 87 -5.99 2.43 12.66
N LEU A 88 -7.26 2.05 12.79
CA LEU A 88 -7.65 0.64 12.96
C LEU A 88 -7.46 -0.15 11.66
N ASP A 89 -7.80 0.43 10.52
CA ASP A 89 -7.59 -0.21 9.21
C ASP A 89 -6.09 -0.45 8.98
N GLU A 90 -5.21 0.55 9.23
CA GLU A 90 -3.75 0.39 9.10
C GLU A 90 -3.18 -0.67 10.06
N ALA A 91 -3.68 -0.73 11.29
CA ALA A 91 -3.26 -1.77 12.24
C ALA A 91 -3.60 -3.18 11.73
N ARG A 92 -4.74 -3.32 11.05
CA ARG A 92 -5.16 -4.57 10.42
C ARG A 92 -4.32 -4.90 9.19
N HIS A 93 -4.00 -3.92 8.34
CA HIS A 93 -3.14 -4.09 7.18
C HIS A 93 -1.74 -4.56 7.59
N VAL A 94 -1.14 -3.94 8.60
CA VAL A 94 0.15 -4.38 9.18
C VAL A 94 0.08 -5.84 9.62
N GLU A 95 -0.98 -6.24 10.33
CA GLU A 95 -1.13 -7.63 10.81
C GLU A 95 -1.26 -8.61 9.65
N ILE A 96 -2.09 -8.30 8.65
CA ILE A 96 -2.34 -9.15 7.47
C ILE A 96 -1.05 -9.36 6.67
N PHE A 97 -0.31 -8.30 6.37
CA PHE A 97 0.93 -8.43 5.60
C PHE A 97 2.06 -9.07 6.42
N THR A 98 2.09 -8.84 7.74
CA THR A 98 3.03 -9.54 8.62
C THR A 98 2.73 -11.06 8.65
N GLN A 99 1.46 -11.44 8.73
CA GLN A 99 1.09 -12.85 8.66
C GLN A 99 1.45 -13.47 7.30
N ARG A 100 1.23 -12.74 6.20
CA ARG A 100 1.67 -13.19 4.87
C ARG A 100 3.18 -13.44 4.82
N LEU A 101 3.98 -12.58 5.45
CA LEU A 101 5.44 -12.78 5.50
C LEU A 101 5.81 -14.09 6.20
N PHE A 102 5.08 -14.46 7.27
CA PHE A 102 5.26 -15.75 7.93
C PHE A 102 4.80 -16.93 7.06
N ASP A 103 3.69 -16.78 6.32
CA ASP A 103 3.20 -17.79 5.39
C ASP A 103 4.19 -18.00 4.21
N LEU A 104 4.98 -16.99 3.86
CA LEU A 104 6.11 -17.08 2.92
C LEU A 104 7.37 -17.74 3.52
N GLY A 105 7.34 -18.17 4.78
CA GLY A 105 8.39 -18.94 5.42
C GLY A 105 9.38 -18.11 6.25
N VAL A 106 9.18 -16.80 6.42
CA VAL A 106 10.00 -15.98 7.32
C VAL A 106 9.67 -16.32 8.76
N ALA A 107 10.68 -16.65 9.58
CA ALA A 107 10.47 -16.93 10.99
C ALA A 107 10.08 -15.66 11.76
N LYS A 108 9.27 -15.82 12.82
CA LYS A 108 8.80 -14.68 13.62
C LYS A 108 9.94 -13.89 14.27
N GLU A 109 10.98 -14.57 14.68
CA GLU A 109 12.20 -13.98 15.23
C GLU A 109 13.01 -13.17 14.21
N ASP A 110 12.84 -13.45 12.92
CA ASP A 110 13.56 -12.79 11.82
C ASP A 110 12.76 -11.64 11.19
N LEU A 111 11.55 -11.33 11.68
CA LEU A 111 10.67 -10.30 11.12
C LEU A 111 11.39 -8.96 10.95
N GLU A 112 11.95 -8.42 12.03
CA GLU A 112 12.54 -7.07 11.99
C GLU A 112 13.82 -7.05 11.12
N SER A 113 14.66 -8.08 11.19
CA SER A 113 15.85 -8.18 10.34
C SER A 113 15.50 -8.35 8.85
N THR A 114 14.39 -9.00 8.55
CA THR A 114 13.87 -9.13 7.17
C THR A 114 13.33 -7.77 6.68
N VAL A 115 12.57 -7.07 7.51
CA VAL A 115 12.10 -5.72 7.18
C VAL A 115 13.28 -4.78 6.95
N ASP A 116 14.27 -4.76 7.84
CA ASP A 116 15.47 -3.92 7.70
C ASP A 116 16.27 -4.23 6.43
N ARG A 117 16.29 -5.51 6.00
CA ARG A 117 17.01 -5.95 4.81
C ARG A 117 16.36 -5.49 3.50
N TYR A 118 15.04 -5.55 3.41
CA TYR A 118 14.31 -5.36 2.16
C TYR A 118 13.58 -4.02 2.05
N ALA A 119 13.39 -3.27 3.14
CA ALA A 119 12.71 -1.98 3.07
C ALA A 119 13.45 -1.00 2.16
N ASN A 120 12.74 -0.40 1.21
CA ASN A 120 13.33 0.55 0.27
C ASN A 120 13.78 1.81 1.03
N PRO A 121 15.04 2.29 0.84
CA PRO A 121 15.56 3.46 1.53
C PRO A 121 14.75 4.74 1.29
N ASN A 122 14.17 4.89 0.08
CA ASN A 122 13.33 6.05 -0.23
C ASN A 122 12.01 6.00 0.52
N LEU A 123 11.41 4.80 0.67
CA LEU A 123 10.19 4.63 1.49
C LEU A 123 10.47 4.91 2.97
N VAL A 124 11.59 4.43 3.49
CA VAL A 124 12.04 4.75 4.87
C VAL A 124 12.23 6.25 5.04
N ARG A 125 12.88 6.92 4.08
CA ARG A 125 13.08 8.36 4.13
C ARG A 125 11.78 9.15 4.05
N PHE A 126 10.84 8.71 3.21
CA PHE A 126 9.48 9.25 3.16
C PHE A 126 8.81 9.16 4.53
N ALA A 127 8.87 7.98 5.17
CA ALA A 127 8.28 7.75 6.48
C ALA A 127 8.88 8.67 7.55
N GLU A 128 10.20 8.83 7.59
CA GLU A 128 10.87 9.75 8.52
C GLU A 128 10.33 11.18 8.38
N ILE A 129 10.24 11.70 7.15
CA ILE A 129 9.75 13.06 6.88
C ILE A 129 8.29 13.21 7.31
N LEU A 130 7.43 12.26 6.94
CA LEU A 130 6.02 12.30 7.29
C LEU A 130 5.83 12.29 8.82
N LEU A 131 6.51 11.38 9.51
CA LEU A 131 6.38 11.23 10.96
C LEU A 131 6.98 12.41 11.73
N GLU A 132 8.04 13.04 11.22
CA GLU A 132 8.55 14.31 11.75
C GLU A 132 7.48 15.42 11.68
N LYS A 133 6.83 15.61 10.51
CA LYS A 133 5.74 16.59 10.36
C LYS A 133 4.58 16.33 11.32
N VAL A 134 4.17 15.08 11.48
CA VAL A 134 3.12 14.69 12.43
C VAL A 134 3.56 14.97 13.88
N SER A 135 4.81 14.65 14.23
CA SER A 135 5.38 14.92 15.56
C SER A 135 5.46 16.40 15.89
N ASP A 136 5.73 17.24 14.88
CA ASP A 136 5.74 18.69 15.00
C ASP A 136 4.34 19.33 15.10
N GLY A 137 3.30 18.50 15.03
CA GLY A 137 1.92 18.93 15.13
C GLY A 137 1.32 19.47 13.83
N ASP A 138 1.96 19.25 12.70
CA ASP A 138 1.48 19.70 11.39
C ASP A 138 0.44 18.75 10.81
N PHE A 139 -0.83 18.99 11.16
CA PHE A 139 -1.96 18.21 10.68
C PHE A 139 -2.08 18.22 9.15
N ILE A 140 -1.82 19.37 8.52
CA ILE A 140 -1.98 19.55 7.07
C ILE A 140 -0.92 18.72 6.35
N ALA A 141 0.35 18.86 6.74
CA ALA A 141 1.44 18.08 6.18
C ALA A 141 1.22 16.58 6.40
N GLY A 142 0.73 16.18 7.57
CA GLY A 142 0.41 14.78 7.86
C GLY A 142 -0.66 14.22 6.93
N VAL A 143 -1.78 14.92 6.70
CA VAL A 143 -2.85 14.48 5.78
C VAL A 143 -2.37 14.50 4.33
N VAL A 144 -1.59 15.49 3.91
CA VAL A 144 -1.00 15.53 2.56
C VAL A 144 -0.06 14.35 2.36
N GLY A 145 0.86 14.12 3.29
CA GLY A 145 1.84 13.03 3.18
C GLY A 145 1.18 11.66 3.19
N GLN A 146 0.28 11.40 4.13
CA GLN A 146 -0.38 10.10 4.23
C GLN A 146 -1.44 9.91 3.16
N ASN A 147 -2.54 10.66 3.21
CA ASN A 147 -3.74 10.34 2.43
C ASN A 147 -3.63 10.76 0.95
N ILE A 148 -2.83 11.78 0.62
CA ILE A 148 -2.69 12.23 -0.77
C ILE A 148 -1.48 11.59 -1.45
N VAL A 149 -0.32 11.55 -0.77
CA VAL A 149 0.92 11.05 -1.40
C VAL A 149 1.07 9.55 -1.19
N LEU A 150 1.19 9.07 0.05
CA LEU A 150 1.43 7.64 0.33
C LEU A 150 0.29 6.78 -0.25
N GLU A 151 -0.90 6.92 0.29
CA GLU A 151 -2.05 6.09 -0.09
C GLU A 151 -2.55 6.42 -1.50
N GLY A 152 -2.56 7.71 -1.87
CA GLY A 152 -3.00 8.15 -3.19
C GLY A 152 -2.15 7.60 -4.33
N MET A 153 -0.85 7.37 -4.12
CA MET A 153 0.04 6.76 -5.11
C MET A 153 0.10 5.23 -4.98
N ALA A 154 0.11 4.69 -3.76
CA ALA A 154 0.13 3.25 -3.50
C ALA A 154 -1.14 2.55 -4.02
N PHE A 155 -2.27 3.24 -4.04
CA PHE A 155 -3.55 2.71 -4.51
C PHE A 155 -3.45 2.01 -5.87
N THR A 156 -2.82 2.65 -6.86
CA THR A 156 -2.63 2.10 -8.21
C THR A 156 -1.70 0.88 -8.20
N VAL A 157 -0.69 0.88 -7.32
CA VAL A 157 0.22 -0.26 -7.15
C VAL A 157 -0.53 -1.45 -6.57
N PHE A 158 -1.39 -1.24 -5.59
CA PHE A 158 -2.25 -2.32 -5.04
C PHE A 158 -3.18 -2.90 -6.11
N GLU A 159 -3.76 -2.06 -6.98
CA GLU A 159 -4.59 -2.54 -8.10
C GLU A 159 -3.79 -3.41 -9.09
N LEU A 160 -2.54 -3.04 -9.40
CA LEU A 160 -1.67 -3.86 -10.23
C LEU A 160 -1.33 -5.20 -9.55
N LEU A 161 -0.91 -5.16 -8.28
CA LEU A 161 -0.60 -6.36 -7.50
C LEU A 161 -1.81 -7.29 -7.38
N GLU A 162 -3.00 -6.74 -7.19
CA GLU A 162 -4.25 -7.51 -7.17
C GLU A 162 -4.49 -8.20 -8.51
N ALA A 163 -4.39 -7.44 -9.62
CA ALA A 163 -4.62 -7.96 -10.96
C ALA A 163 -3.61 -9.06 -11.34
N THR A 164 -2.32 -8.86 -11.06
CA THR A 164 -1.26 -9.84 -11.36
C THR A 164 -1.31 -11.08 -10.47
N SER A 165 -1.94 -10.98 -9.29
CA SER A 165 -2.01 -12.10 -8.34
C SER A 165 -3.21 -13.02 -8.55
N ARG A 166 -4.20 -12.64 -9.35
CA ARG A 166 -5.50 -13.37 -9.44
C ARG A 166 -5.36 -14.84 -9.78
N ASP A 167 -4.48 -15.19 -10.71
CA ASP A 167 -4.28 -16.55 -11.16
C ASP A 167 -3.25 -17.30 -10.31
N LEU A 168 -2.15 -16.67 -9.96
CA LEU A 168 -1.08 -17.27 -9.17
C LEU A 168 -1.47 -17.40 -7.69
N ASN A 169 -2.02 -16.36 -7.11
CA ASN A 169 -2.34 -16.28 -5.68
C ASN A 169 -3.69 -15.59 -5.42
N PRO A 170 -4.82 -16.29 -5.66
CA PRO A 170 -6.15 -15.70 -5.47
C PRO A 170 -6.43 -15.20 -4.04
N LYS A 171 -5.84 -15.84 -3.03
CA LYS A 171 -5.94 -15.42 -1.62
C LYS A 171 -5.33 -14.03 -1.42
N PHE A 172 -4.13 -13.81 -1.94
CA PHE A 172 -3.47 -12.52 -1.85
C PHE A 172 -4.22 -11.44 -2.66
N ALA A 173 -4.68 -11.76 -3.87
CA ALA A 173 -5.53 -10.87 -4.65
C ALA A 173 -6.80 -10.45 -3.89
N GLN A 174 -7.47 -11.39 -3.21
CA GLN A 174 -8.63 -11.09 -2.38
C GLN A 174 -8.28 -10.19 -1.19
N THR A 175 -7.15 -10.41 -0.53
CA THR A 175 -6.66 -9.56 0.55
C THR A 175 -6.41 -8.13 0.06
N LEU A 176 -5.74 -7.98 -1.09
CA LEU A 176 -5.50 -6.67 -1.71
C LEU A 176 -6.79 -5.96 -2.10
N SER A 177 -7.80 -6.67 -2.61
CA SER A 177 -9.12 -6.08 -2.91
C SER A 177 -9.75 -5.46 -1.67
N GLY A 178 -9.58 -6.08 -0.50
CA GLY A 178 -10.03 -5.52 0.79
C GLY A 178 -9.26 -4.27 1.18
N THR A 179 -7.95 -4.33 1.14
CA THR A 179 -7.07 -3.17 1.42
C THR A 179 -7.42 -2.00 0.49
N ILE A 180 -7.55 -2.24 -0.82
CA ILE A 180 -7.96 -1.21 -1.80
C ILE A 180 -9.30 -0.55 -1.43
N ALA A 181 -10.25 -1.31 -0.91
CA ALA A 181 -11.54 -0.76 -0.47
C ALA A 181 -11.40 0.17 0.74
N ASP A 182 -10.48 -0.12 1.65
CA ASP A 182 -10.16 0.74 2.78
C ASP A 182 -9.41 2.00 2.31
N GLU A 183 -8.37 1.84 1.51
CA GLU A 183 -7.57 2.94 0.96
C GLU A 183 -8.41 3.95 0.18
N ARG A 184 -9.43 3.49 -0.53
CA ARG A 184 -10.37 4.39 -1.23
C ARG A 184 -11.06 5.37 -0.27
N ARG A 185 -11.37 4.93 0.96
CA ARG A 185 -11.96 5.81 2.00
C ARG A 185 -10.92 6.79 2.54
N HIS A 186 -9.71 6.33 2.76
CA HIS A 186 -8.61 7.12 3.29
C HIS A 186 -8.23 8.26 2.34
N VAL A 187 -8.02 7.94 1.07
CA VAL A 187 -7.74 8.93 0.02
C VAL A 187 -8.91 9.91 -0.14
N GLY A 188 -10.16 9.40 -0.14
CA GLY A 188 -11.36 10.23 -0.21
C GLY A 188 -11.46 11.24 0.95
N PHE A 189 -11.09 10.85 2.16
CA PHE A 189 -10.98 11.76 3.29
C PHE A 189 -9.94 12.84 3.06
N GLY A 190 -8.73 12.45 2.63
CA GLY A 190 -7.65 13.38 2.33
C GLY A 190 -8.05 14.43 1.29
N GLU A 191 -8.61 13.97 0.15
CA GLU A 191 -9.11 14.86 -0.91
C GLU A 191 -10.17 15.84 -0.37
N ASN A 192 -11.14 15.34 0.37
CA ASN A 192 -12.21 16.19 0.94
C ASN A 192 -11.65 17.21 1.93
N ARG A 193 -10.77 16.76 2.83
CA ARG A 193 -10.21 17.63 3.88
C ARG A 193 -9.31 18.72 3.32
N ILE A 194 -8.39 18.36 2.42
CA ILE A 194 -7.47 19.31 1.80
C ILE A 194 -8.21 20.22 0.82
N GLY A 195 -9.14 19.71 0.02
CA GLY A 195 -9.98 20.51 -0.88
C GLY A 195 -10.82 21.55 -0.14
N SER A 196 -11.44 21.18 1.00
CA SER A 196 -12.15 22.13 1.87
C SER A 196 -11.23 23.20 2.41
N LEU A 197 -10.04 22.81 2.91
CA LEU A 197 -9.06 23.74 3.44
C LEU A 197 -8.62 24.78 2.39
N ILE A 198 -8.33 24.33 1.17
CA ILE A 198 -7.92 25.25 0.07
C ILE A 198 -9.06 26.18 -0.33
N SER A 199 -10.31 25.68 -0.29
CA SER A 199 -11.49 26.52 -0.57
C SER A 199 -11.71 27.61 0.47
N GLU A 200 -11.49 27.29 1.76
CA GLU A 200 -11.65 28.22 2.88
C GLU A 200 -10.42 29.14 3.05
N HIS A 201 -9.24 28.64 2.71
CA HIS A 201 -7.94 29.28 2.89
C HIS A 201 -7.07 29.16 1.63
N PRO A 202 -7.40 29.89 0.55
CA PRO A 202 -6.67 29.80 -0.73
C PRO A 202 -5.17 30.13 -0.62
N GLU A 203 -4.78 30.91 0.37
CA GLU A 203 -3.38 31.25 0.66
C GLU A 203 -2.53 30.04 1.07
N LYS A 204 -3.16 28.94 1.55
CA LYS A 204 -2.48 27.70 1.92
C LYS A 204 -2.07 26.85 0.73
N ARG A 205 -2.64 27.09 -0.44
CA ARG A 205 -2.39 26.28 -1.65
C ARG A 205 -0.91 26.10 -1.93
N GLY A 206 -0.12 27.17 -1.99
CA GLY A 206 1.29 27.11 -2.32
C GLY A 206 2.15 26.37 -1.27
N GLU A 207 1.71 26.33 -0.02
CA GLU A 207 2.33 25.50 1.01
C GLU A 207 2.07 24.01 0.75
N ILE A 208 0.84 23.65 0.46
CA ILE A 208 0.41 22.27 0.17
C ILE A 208 1.08 21.75 -1.10
N GLU A 209 1.19 22.58 -2.15
CA GLU A 209 1.91 22.25 -3.38
C GLU A 209 3.38 21.90 -3.14
N ARG A 210 4.07 22.67 -2.30
CA ARG A 210 5.45 22.36 -1.92
C ARG A 210 5.59 21.08 -1.11
N MET A 211 4.70 20.84 -0.14
CA MET A 211 4.69 19.59 0.63
C MET A 211 4.48 18.37 -0.26
N GLN A 212 3.48 18.46 -1.16
CA GLN A 212 3.22 17.39 -2.10
C GLN A 212 4.43 17.14 -3.01
N GLN A 213 5.08 18.17 -3.50
CA GLN A 213 6.26 18.06 -4.37
C GLN A 213 7.46 17.40 -3.66
N GLU A 214 7.73 17.79 -2.42
CA GLU A 214 8.80 17.21 -1.59
C GLU A 214 8.55 15.71 -1.32
N MET A 215 7.35 15.38 -0.86
CA MET A 215 7.01 14.02 -0.44
C MET A 215 6.85 13.06 -1.62
N SER A 216 6.26 13.50 -2.74
CA SER A 216 6.07 12.65 -3.92
C SER A 216 7.38 12.23 -4.57
N TYR A 217 8.48 12.97 -4.38
CA TYR A 217 9.79 12.54 -4.86
C TYR A 217 10.19 11.17 -4.32
N TYR A 218 10.12 10.98 -3.01
CA TYR A 218 10.52 9.72 -2.38
C TYR A 218 9.62 8.55 -2.74
N MET A 219 8.30 8.80 -2.87
CA MET A 219 7.37 7.75 -3.31
C MET A 219 7.65 7.31 -4.75
N LEU A 220 7.87 8.26 -5.67
CA LEU A 220 8.21 7.93 -7.05
C LEU A 220 9.57 7.24 -7.16
N ALA A 221 10.56 7.66 -6.36
CA ALA A 221 11.86 6.99 -6.30
C ALA A 221 11.73 5.56 -5.77
N THR A 222 10.86 5.32 -4.75
CA THR A 222 10.56 3.98 -4.25
C THR A 222 10.01 3.10 -5.37
N PHE A 223 9.03 3.58 -6.14
CA PHE A 223 8.46 2.81 -7.23
C PHE A 223 9.49 2.52 -8.32
N ALA A 224 10.28 3.53 -8.72
CA ALA A 224 11.33 3.34 -9.71
C ALA A 224 12.34 2.25 -9.29
N ASP A 225 12.78 2.26 -8.03
CA ASP A 225 13.71 1.25 -7.51
C ASP A 225 13.07 -0.15 -7.50
N VAL A 226 11.86 -0.28 -6.93
CA VAL A 226 11.17 -1.58 -6.80
C VAL A 226 10.89 -2.18 -8.18
N PHE A 227 10.49 -1.38 -9.16
CA PHE A 227 10.19 -1.90 -10.50
C PHE A 227 11.43 -2.17 -11.33
N SER A 228 12.50 -1.38 -11.19
CA SER A 228 13.77 -1.66 -11.90
C SER A 228 14.34 -3.03 -11.57
N ASP A 229 14.08 -3.54 -10.37
CA ASP A 229 14.61 -4.82 -9.89
C ASP A 229 13.64 -5.99 -10.10
N SER A 230 12.41 -5.74 -10.61
CA SER A 230 11.34 -6.74 -10.68
C SER A 230 11.28 -7.54 -11.99
N GLY A 231 12.09 -7.22 -13.02
CA GLY A 231 11.95 -7.76 -14.36
C GLY A 231 11.89 -9.29 -14.42
N GLU A 232 12.83 -9.98 -13.78
CA GLU A 232 12.88 -11.44 -13.77
C GLU A 232 11.66 -12.05 -13.07
N SER A 233 11.24 -11.51 -11.94
CA SER A 233 10.09 -12.00 -11.19
C SER A 233 8.76 -11.75 -11.90
N VAL A 234 8.63 -10.65 -12.63
CA VAL A 234 7.45 -10.34 -13.46
C VAL A 234 7.33 -11.36 -14.60
N GLU A 235 8.43 -11.66 -15.30
CA GLU A 235 8.43 -12.65 -16.38
C GLU A 235 8.10 -14.05 -15.86
N GLU A 236 8.72 -14.45 -14.76
CA GLU A 236 8.50 -15.77 -14.17
C GLU A 236 7.08 -15.88 -13.57
N GLY A 237 6.58 -14.86 -12.89
CA GLY A 237 5.20 -14.82 -12.37
C GLY A 237 4.16 -14.93 -13.48
N ARG A 238 4.36 -14.21 -14.59
CA ARG A 238 3.51 -14.33 -15.78
C ARG A 238 3.52 -15.73 -16.36
N ARG A 239 4.69 -16.35 -16.49
CA ARG A 239 4.80 -17.72 -17.01
C ARG A 239 3.99 -18.69 -16.15
N VAL A 240 4.18 -18.65 -14.84
CA VAL A 240 3.48 -19.54 -13.90
C VAL A 240 1.97 -19.25 -13.89
N ALA A 241 1.56 -17.97 -13.90
CA ALA A 241 0.14 -17.61 -13.94
C ALA A 241 -0.55 -18.11 -15.23
N ASN A 242 0.11 -18.00 -16.38
CA ASN A 242 -0.40 -18.50 -17.65
C ASN A 242 -0.52 -20.04 -17.65
N ASP A 243 0.45 -20.75 -17.11
CA ASP A 243 0.40 -22.22 -16.97
C ASP A 243 -0.80 -22.63 -16.09
N LEU A 244 -0.99 -21.98 -14.95
CA LEU A 244 -2.12 -22.23 -14.04
C LEU A 244 -3.49 -21.89 -14.66
N ALA A 245 -3.58 -20.77 -15.40
CA ALA A 245 -4.80 -20.39 -16.11
C ALA A 245 -5.16 -21.45 -17.15
N ALA A 246 -4.19 -21.91 -17.95
CA ALA A 246 -4.38 -22.95 -18.95
C ALA A 246 -4.84 -24.30 -18.33
N GLU A 247 -4.26 -24.70 -17.19
CA GLU A 247 -4.66 -25.91 -16.45
C GLU A 247 -6.11 -25.84 -15.95
N ARG A 248 -6.58 -24.65 -15.56
CA ARG A 248 -7.96 -24.40 -15.13
C ARG A 248 -8.94 -24.23 -16.29
N GLY A 249 -8.47 -24.28 -17.54
CA GLY A 249 -9.29 -24.10 -18.75
C GLY A 249 -9.68 -22.65 -19.01
N GLY A 250 -8.98 -21.69 -18.41
CA GLY A 250 -9.08 -20.26 -18.67
C GLY A 250 -8.25 -19.82 -19.86
N ASP A 251 -8.53 -18.60 -20.36
CA ASP A 251 -7.67 -17.94 -21.34
C ASP A 251 -6.60 -17.11 -20.60
N PRO A 252 -5.30 -17.38 -20.80
CA PRO A 252 -4.23 -16.57 -20.20
C PRO A 252 -4.30 -15.08 -20.51
N GLY A 253 -5.01 -14.67 -21.57
CA GLY A 253 -5.18 -13.29 -21.98
C GLY A 253 -6.33 -12.52 -21.33
N ASP A 254 -7.05 -13.11 -20.36
CA ASP A 254 -8.19 -12.41 -19.70
C ASP A 254 -7.74 -11.42 -18.59
N ALA A 255 -6.46 -11.40 -18.26
CA ALA A 255 -5.92 -10.50 -17.24
C ALA A 255 -5.51 -9.15 -17.85
N ALA A 256 -6.47 -8.23 -18.04
CA ALA A 256 -6.20 -6.88 -18.52
C ALA A 256 -6.14 -5.88 -17.36
N TRP A 257 -5.13 -4.99 -17.39
CA TRP A 257 -5.00 -3.88 -16.44
C TRP A 257 -4.66 -2.59 -17.20
N HIS A 258 -5.51 -1.57 -17.11
CA HIS A 258 -5.37 -0.28 -17.79
C HIS A 258 -4.99 -0.38 -19.29
N GLY A 259 -5.50 -1.41 -19.96
CA GLY A 259 -5.28 -1.64 -21.38
C GLY A 259 -4.06 -2.49 -21.73
N ALA A 260 -3.20 -2.82 -20.77
CA ALA A 260 -2.17 -3.83 -20.93
C ALA A 260 -2.76 -5.24 -20.72
N ASP A 261 -2.39 -6.17 -21.57
CA ASP A 261 -2.65 -7.59 -21.38
C ASP A 261 -1.52 -8.18 -20.53
N LEU A 262 -1.78 -8.37 -19.23
CA LEU A 262 -0.78 -8.87 -18.27
C LEU A 262 -0.24 -10.26 -18.62
N GLY A 263 -0.99 -11.05 -19.38
CA GLY A 263 -0.57 -12.38 -19.85
C GLY A 263 0.53 -12.33 -20.93
N SER A 264 0.64 -11.22 -21.66
CA SER A 264 1.54 -11.11 -22.83
C SER A 264 2.39 -9.83 -22.86
N ALA A 265 2.05 -8.78 -22.09
CA ALA A 265 2.78 -7.52 -22.08
C ALA A 265 4.24 -7.69 -21.63
N SER A 266 5.18 -6.96 -22.24
CA SER A 266 6.56 -6.92 -21.76
C SER A 266 6.68 -6.23 -20.41
N VAL A 267 7.80 -6.44 -19.72
CA VAL A 267 8.09 -5.75 -18.44
C VAL A 267 8.04 -4.23 -18.65
N GLU A 268 8.70 -3.72 -19.70
CA GLU A 268 8.75 -2.31 -20.01
C GLU A 268 7.35 -1.73 -20.33
N GLU A 269 6.47 -2.53 -20.94
CA GLU A 269 5.09 -2.12 -21.20
C GLU A 269 4.29 -2.01 -19.88
N ILE A 270 4.41 -2.98 -18.98
CA ILE A 270 3.76 -2.96 -17.66
C ILE A 270 4.27 -1.77 -16.83
N GLU A 271 5.58 -1.56 -16.79
CA GLU A 271 6.21 -0.43 -16.11
C GLU A 271 5.73 0.92 -16.68
N GLY A 272 5.67 1.03 -18.02
CA GLY A 272 5.18 2.23 -18.70
C GLY A 272 3.72 2.53 -18.37
N VAL A 273 2.84 1.53 -18.43
CA VAL A 273 1.43 1.67 -18.08
C VAL A 273 1.26 2.01 -16.60
N LEU A 274 2.05 1.40 -15.71
CA LEU A 274 2.01 1.70 -14.29
C LEU A 274 2.44 3.15 -14.01
N ALA A 275 3.57 3.59 -14.56
CA ALA A 275 4.07 4.95 -14.37
C ALA A 275 3.06 5.99 -14.86
N ASP A 276 2.49 5.78 -16.05
CA ASP A 276 1.47 6.66 -16.62
C ASP A 276 0.20 6.67 -15.78
N THR A 277 -0.23 5.51 -15.27
CA THR A 277 -1.44 5.38 -14.44
C THR A 277 -1.24 6.02 -13.08
N VAL A 278 -0.14 5.72 -12.36
CA VAL A 278 0.17 6.35 -11.06
C VAL A 278 0.20 7.86 -11.18
N LEU A 279 0.94 8.39 -12.17
CA LEU A 279 1.05 9.84 -12.37
C LEU A 279 -0.27 10.46 -12.86
N GLY A 280 -1.00 9.77 -13.73
CA GLY A 280 -2.30 10.20 -14.24
C GLY A 280 -3.35 10.31 -13.14
N GLU A 281 -3.50 9.27 -12.34
CA GLU A 281 -4.40 9.25 -11.18
C GLU A 281 -3.99 10.29 -10.13
N PHE A 282 -2.70 10.38 -9.81
CA PHE A 282 -2.20 11.35 -8.85
C PHE A 282 -2.46 12.80 -9.30
N ARG A 283 -2.20 13.13 -10.57
CA ARG A 283 -2.55 14.44 -11.16
C ARG A 283 -4.04 14.71 -11.10
N SER A 284 -4.86 13.71 -11.42
CA SER A 284 -6.32 13.81 -11.35
C SER A 284 -6.80 14.12 -9.94
N ARG A 285 -6.24 13.44 -8.92
CA ARG A 285 -6.55 13.65 -7.50
C ARG A 285 -6.18 15.07 -7.06
N LEU A 286 -4.97 15.52 -7.38
CA LEU A 286 -4.53 16.89 -7.08
C LEU A 286 -5.42 17.94 -7.76
N GLY A 287 -5.79 17.71 -9.03
CA GLY A 287 -6.71 18.59 -9.77
C GLY A 287 -8.08 18.72 -9.11
N ARG A 288 -8.63 17.62 -8.55
CA ARG A 288 -9.93 17.66 -7.84
C ARG A 288 -9.91 18.55 -6.59
N ILE A 289 -8.77 18.65 -5.92
CA ILE A 289 -8.59 19.49 -4.74
C ILE A 289 -8.04 20.88 -5.06
N GLY A 290 -7.91 21.22 -6.35
CA GLY A 290 -7.48 22.54 -6.80
C GLY A 290 -5.98 22.77 -6.75
N ILE A 291 -5.18 21.70 -6.75
CA ILE A 291 -3.71 21.73 -6.82
C ILE A 291 -3.24 21.35 -8.21
N GLU A 292 -2.27 22.08 -8.73
CA GLU A 292 -1.58 21.73 -9.97
C GLU A 292 -0.37 20.82 -9.64
N TYR A 293 -0.32 19.66 -10.28
CA TYR A 293 0.84 18.77 -10.15
C TYR A 293 2.08 19.44 -10.72
N GLN A 294 3.11 19.48 -9.92
CA GLN A 294 4.46 19.87 -10.34
C GLN A 294 5.39 18.67 -10.16
N SER A 295 6.21 18.43 -11.17
CA SER A 295 7.20 17.33 -11.09
C SER A 295 8.06 17.51 -9.84
N PRO A 296 8.28 16.44 -9.07
CA PRO A 296 9.11 16.51 -7.89
C PRO A 296 10.55 16.91 -8.26
N SER A 297 11.15 17.71 -7.41
CA SER A 297 12.58 18.05 -7.49
C SER A 297 13.32 17.31 -6.40
N VAL A 298 14.58 16.94 -6.67
CA VAL A 298 15.45 16.36 -5.64
C VAL A 298 15.46 17.31 -4.44
N PRO A 299 15.10 16.84 -3.24
CA PRO A 299 15.18 17.66 -2.04
C PRO A 299 16.62 18.16 -1.80
N ALA A 300 16.74 19.38 -1.32
CA ALA A 300 18.05 20.03 -1.11
C ALA A 300 18.81 19.43 0.08
#